data_4094d5461ca83bc24c54bfd72d1d692c
#
_entry.id   4094d5461ca83bc24c54bfd72d1d692c
#
_cell.length_a   1.000
_cell.length_b   1.000
_cell.length_c   1.000
_cell.angle_alpha   90.00
_cell.angle_beta   90.00
_cell.angle_gamma   90.00
#
_symmetry.space_group_name_H-M   'P 1'
#
loop_
_entity.id
_entity.type
_entity.pdbx_description
1 polymer ?
#
loop_
_entity_poly.entity_id
_entity_poly.type
_entity_poly.pdbx_seq_one_letter_code
_entity_poly.pdbx_strand_id
1 'polypeptide(L)'
;MRTYVVTLAAAIAATNAAHAASETVIMNAIDANGVGEEIGALLLSDTEAAGLQVQPALVGLPPGDRGFHVHVNPDCGPGTGPNGQPAAGMAAGGHYDPANTGKHLGPYGEGHKGDMPVLSVDASGKATKAVVVPHLTVADVKGRSIVIHAGGDNYSEQHRWAAAARASPAA
;
A
#
# COMPACT_ATOMS: atom_id res chain seq x y z
N MET A 1 -44.35 55.07 -24.34
CA MET A 1 -44.07 53.90 -23.43
C MET A 1 -42.88 53.09 -24.02
N ARG A 2 -41.73 53.06 -23.33
CA ARG A 2 -40.58 52.25 -23.77
C ARG A 2 -40.55 51.05 -22.88
N THR A 3 -40.68 49.84 -23.46
CA THR A 3 -40.64 48.56 -22.77
C THR A 3 -39.19 48.07 -22.79
N TYR A 4 -38.59 47.77 -21.63
CA TYR A 4 -37.26 47.19 -21.52
C TYR A 4 -37.41 45.69 -21.17
N VAL A 5 -36.81 44.80 -21.98
CA VAL A 5 -36.71 43.36 -21.70
C VAL A 5 -35.37 43.12 -21.08
N VAL A 6 -35.33 42.62 -19.85
CA VAL A 6 -34.09 42.19 -19.16
C VAL A 6 -33.99 40.67 -19.31
N THR A 7 -33.06 40.20 -20.07
CA THR A 7 -32.72 38.77 -20.17
C THR A 7 -31.71 38.42 -19.06
N LEU A 8 -32.14 37.60 -18.11
CA LEU A 8 -31.28 37.05 -17.07
C LEU A 8 -30.58 35.79 -17.62
N ALA A 9 -29.27 35.89 -17.90
CA ALA A 9 -28.44 34.73 -18.27
C ALA A 9 -28.05 33.97 -17.00
N ALA A 10 -28.61 32.78 -16.80
CA ALA A 10 -28.17 31.89 -15.72
C ALA A 10 -26.87 31.21 -16.15
N ALA A 11 -25.76 31.56 -15.52
CA ALA A 11 -24.51 30.83 -15.65
C ALA A 11 -24.59 29.53 -14.86
N ILE A 12 -24.66 28.40 -15.56
CA ILE A 12 -24.52 27.06 -14.94
C ILE A 12 -23.05 26.86 -14.68
N ALA A 13 -22.62 26.99 -13.41
CA ALA A 13 -21.31 26.57 -12.98
C ALA A 13 -21.24 25.03 -12.99
N ALA A 14 -20.55 24.46 -13.96
CA ALA A 14 -20.25 23.03 -13.94
C ALA A 14 -19.23 22.78 -12.80
N THR A 15 -19.70 22.21 -11.69
CA THR A 15 -18.80 21.72 -10.63
C THR A 15 -18.16 20.42 -11.12
N ASN A 16 -16.92 20.49 -11.55
CA ASN A 16 -16.09 19.30 -11.71
C ASN A 16 -15.86 18.71 -10.31
N ALA A 17 -16.61 17.68 -9.96
CA ALA A 17 -16.27 16.85 -8.81
C ALA A 17 -14.94 16.16 -9.15
N ALA A 18 -13.86 16.57 -8.51
CA ALA A 18 -12.60 15.85 -8.57
C ALA A 18 -12.87 14.44 -7.99
N HIS A 19 -12.86 13.43 -8.84
CA HIS A 19 -12.91 12.05 -8.35
C HIS A 19 -11.62 11.79 -7.56
N ALA A 20 -11.76 11.24 -6.35
CA ALA A 20 -10.62 10.76 -5.58
C ALA A 20 -9.83 9.75 -6.43
N ALA A 21 -8.50 9.92 -6.46
CA ALA A 21 -7.66 8.98 -7.19
C ALA A 21 -7.85 7.57 -6.62
N SER A 22 -7.94 6.58 -7.50
CA SER A 22 -8.04 5.17 -7.11
C SER A 22 -7.17 4.28 -8.01
N GLU A 23 -6.70 3.16 -7.47
CA GLU A 23 -5.84 2.20 -8.15
C GLU A 23 -6.18 0.80 -7.64
N THR A 24 -6.11 -0.21 -8.51
CA THR A 24 -6.23 -1.62 -8.13
C THR A 24 -4.87 -2.29 -8.28
N VAL A 25 -4.41 -2.91 -7.20
CA VAL A 25 -3.12 -3.57 -7.12
C VAL A 25 -3.35 -5.07 -7.02
N ILE A 26 -2.90 -5.82 -8.01
CA ILE A 26 -2.93 -7.29 -7.98
C ILE A 26 -1.81 -7.79 -7.07
N MET A 27 -2.15 -8.74 -6.21
CA MET A 27 -1.29 -9.27 -5.19
C MET A 27 -0.94 -10.73 -5.48
N ASN A 28 0.36 -11.05 -5.46
CA ASN A 28 0.86 -12.39 -5.76
C ASN A 28 1.64 -12.95 -4.57
N ALA A 29 1.56 -14.27 -4.37
CA ALA A 29 2.50 -14.95 -3.50
C ALA A 29 3.91 -14.84 -4.09
N ILE A 30 4.91 -14.64 -3.22
CA ILE A 30 6.32 -14.64 -3.66
C ILE A 30 7.16 -15.58 -2.79
N ASP A 31 8.20 -16.13 -3.39
CA ASP A 31 9.20 -16.94 -2.68
C ASP A 31 10.61 -16.64 -3.22
N ALA A 32 11.61 -17.43 -2.80
CA ALA A 32 12.98 -17.27 -3.26
C ALA A 32 13.18 -17.61 -4.76
N ASN A 33 12.17 -18.19 -5.43
CA ASN A 33 12.21 -18.50 -6.86
C ASN A 33 11.53 -17.42 -7.71
N GLY A 34 10.76 -16.52 -7.09
CA GLY A 34 10.12 -15.40 -7.78
C GLY A 34 8.68 -15.15 -7.40
N VAL A 35 7.98 -14.48 -8.32
CA VAL A 35 6.55 -14.15 -8.20
C VAL A 35 5.73 -15.38 -8.63
N GLY A 36 4.82 -15.80 -7.75
CA GLY A 36 3.97 -16.96 -7.91
C GLY A 36 2.51 -16.61 -8.24
N GLU A 37 1.58 -17.38 -7.69
CA GLU A 37 0.14 -17.27 -7.96
C GLU A 37 -0.47 -15.99 -7.39
N GLU A 38 -1.54 -15.52 -8.02
CA GLU A 38 -2.36 -14.41 -7.52
C GLU A 38 -3.10 -14.82 -6.25
N ILE A 39 -3.08 -13.97 -5.24
CA ILE A 39 -3.77 -14.15 -3.96
C ILE A 39 -4.90 -13.13 -3.76
N GLY A 40 -5.21 -12.32 -4.76
CA GLY A 40 -6.27 -11.31 -4.76
C GLY A 40 -5.77 -9.90 -5.08
N ALA A 41 -6.50 -8.89 -4.61
CA ALA A 41 -6.21 -7.51 -4.94
C ALA A 41 -6.38 -6.57 -3.73
N LEU A 42 -5.74 -5.40 -3.83
CA LEU A 42 -5.99 -4.23 -3.00
C LEU A 42 -6.66 -3.16 -3.85
N LEU A 43 -7.74 -2.58 -3.38
CA LEU A 43 -8.26 -1.33 -3.92
C LEU A 43 -7.72 -0.18 -3.07
N LEU A 44 -6.96 0.69 -3.71
CA LEU A 44 -6.40 1.91 -3.12
C LEU A 44 -7.27 3.09 -3.51
N SER A 45 -7.54 4.00 -2.59
CA SER A 45 -8.25 5.24 -2.89
C SER A 45 -7.81 6.36 -1.95
N ASP A 46 -7.62 7.56 -2.51
CA ASP A 46 -7.38 8.74 -1.70
C ASP A 46 -8.65 9.09 -0.91
N THR A 47 -8.51 9.48 0.35
CA THR A 47 -9.62 9.89 1.20
C THR A 47 -9.75 11.41 1.26
N GLU A 48 -10.97 11.93 1.50
CA GLU A 48 -11.20 13.37 1.67
C GLU A 48 -10.46 13.97 2.89
N ALA A 49 -10.19 13.14 3.90
CA ALA A 49 -9.51 13.54 5.13
C ALA A 49 -7.98 13.53 5.03
N ALA A 50 -7.42 13.47 3.82
CA ALA A 50 -6.00 13.28 3.53
C ALA A 50 -5.47 11.93 4.08
N GLY A 51 -5.22 11.01 3.19
CA GLY A 51 -4.71 9.67 3.49
C GLY A 51 -5.13 8.68 2.44
N LEU A 52 -4.47 7.53 2.44
CA LEU A 52 -4.75 6.41 1.55
C LEU A 52 -5.63 5.39 2.27
N GLN A 53 -6.81 5.10 1.74
CA GLN A 53 -7.57 3.92 2.13
C GLN A 53 -7.10 2.74 1.29
N VAL A 54 -6.80 1.63 1.97
CA VAL A 54 -6.47 0.35 1.36
C VAL A 54 -7.56 -0.64 1.73
N GLN A 55 -8.31 -1.11 0.74
CA GLN A 55 -9.33 -2.14 0.90
C GLN A 55 -8.80 -3.46 0.34
N PRO A 56 -8.41 -4.41 1.20
CA PRO A 56 -7.94 -5.72 0.75
C PRO A 56 -9.09 -6.66 0.41
N ALA A 57 -8.83 -7.53 -0.58
CA ALA A 57 -9.62 -8.71 -0.92
C ALA A 57 -8.65 -9.87 -1.18
N LEU A 58 -7.99 -10.36 -0.13
CA LEU A 58 -6.88 -11.32 -0.22
C LEU A 58 -7.23 -12.64 0.45
N VAL A 59 -6.62 -13.71 -0.05
CA VAL A 59 -6.76 -15.07 0.47
C VAL A 59 -5.40 -15.77 0.54
N GLY A 60 -5.32 -16.89 1.28
CA GLY A 60 -4.10 -17.70 1.33
C GLY A 60 -2.98 -17.13 2.20
N LEU A 61 -3.24 -16.08 2.96
CA LEU A 61 -2.26 -15.49 3.87
C LEU A 61 -2.19 -16.26 5.20
N PRO A 62 -1.04 -16.29 5.88
CA PRO A 62 -0.97 -16.81 7.23
C PRO A 62 -1.85 -15.97 8.18
N PRO A 63 -2.65 -16.58 9.09
CA PRO A 63 -3.48 -15.84 10.05
C PRO A 63 -2.68 -14.95 11.02
N GLY A 64 -3.30 -13.86 11.46
CA GLY A 64 -2.73 -12.88 12.40
C GLY A 64 -2.35 -11.57 11.73
N ASP A 65 -1.80 -10.64 12.51
CA ASP A 65 -1.36 -9.35 12.00
C ASP A 65 -0.05 -9.50 11.21
N ARG A 66 0.02 -8.85 10.05
CA ARG A 66 1.15 -8.91 9.13
C ARG A 66 1.76 -7.53 8.93
N GLY A 67 3.07 -7.44 8.89
CA GLY A 67 3.77 -6.24 8.45
C GLY A 67 3.35 -5.91 7.02
N PHE A 68 3.11 -4.63 6.75
CA PHE A 68 2.50 -4.17 5.51
C PHE A 68 3.11 -2.83 5.12
N HIS A 69 3.84 -2.78 4.00
CA HIS A 69 4.63 -1.60 3.65
C HIS A 69 4.66 -1.33 2.15
N VAL A 70 4.83 -0.05 1.79
CA VAL A 70 5.24 0.37 0.44
C VAL A 70 6.77 0.34 0.38
N HIS A 71 7.31 -0.35 -0.63
CA HIS A 71 8.74 -0.45 -0.92
C HIS A 71 9.15 0.41 -2.12
N VAL A 72 10.44 0.75 -2.22
CA VAL A 72 10.92 1.76 -3.18
C VAL A 72 10.90 1.31 -4.63
N ASN A 73 11.06 0.02 -4.92
CA ASN A 73 11.13 -0.49 -6.29
C ASN A 73 9.83 -1.19 -6.70
N PRO A 74 9.42 -1.12 -7.98
CA PRO A 74 8.26 -1.84 -8.50
C PRO A 74 8.58 -3.29 -8.88
N ASP A 75 9.53 -3.92 -8.22
CA ASP A 75 10.01 -5.28 -8.48
C ASP A 75 9.87 -6.14 -7.23
N CYS A 76 9.08 -7.21 -7.32
CA CYS A 76 8.86 -8.14 -6.21
C CYS A 76 9.63 -9.45 -6.38
N GLY A 77 10.57 -9.48 -7.31
CA GLY A 77 11.45 -10.60 -7.52
C GLY A 77 12.37 -10.92 -6.33
N PRO A 78 12.99 -12.08 -6.34
CA PRO A 78 13.98 -12.44 -5.34
C PRO A 78 15.25 -11.59 -5.50
N GLY A 79 16.02 -11.52 -4.43
CA GLY A 79 17.37 -10.94 -4.43
C GLY A 79 18.21 -11.58 -3.38
N THR A 80 19.43 -11.08 -3.19
CA THR A 80 20.36 -11.62 -2.18
C THR A 80 19.92 -11.18 -0.79
N GLY A 81 19.53 -12.13 0.05
CA GLY A 81 19.21 -11.90 1.46
C GLY A 81 20.46 -11.66 2.33
N PRO A 82 20.27 -11.28 3.61
CA PRO A 82 21.37 -10.96 4.53
C PRO A 82 22.35 -12.10 4.77
N ASN A 83 21.92 -13.34 4.55
CA ASN A 83 22.75 -14.55 4.67
C ASN A 83 23.45 -14.96 3.35
N GLY A 84 23.36 -14.12 2.30
CA GLY A 84 23.93 -14.38 0.98
C GLY A 84 23.13 -15.36 0.13
N GLN A 85 21.97 -15.84 0.60
CA GLN A 85 21.10 -16.74 -0.14
C GLN A 85 19.96 -15.97 -0.82
N PRO A 86 19.35 -16.50 -1.89
CA PRO A 86 18.14 -15.93 -2.48
C PRO A 86 17.03 -15.81 -1.43
N ALA A 87 16.38 -14.65 -1.39
CA ALA A 87 15.24 -14.38 -0.52
C ALA A 87 14.13 -13.67 -1.28
N ALA A 88 12.89 -13.98 -0.93
CA ALA A 88 11.69 -13.42 -1.56
C ALA A 88 11.62 -11.90 -1.42
N GLY A 89 11.21 -11.21 -2.47
CA GLY A 89 10.88 -9.80 -2.44
C GLY A 89 12.06 -8.83 -2.23
N MET A 90 13.29 -9.32 -2.24
CA MET A 90 14.45 -8.46 -2.00
C MET A 90 14.67 -7.41 -3.09
N ALA A 91 14.19 -7.66 -4.30
CA ALA A 91 14.25 -6.69 -5.40
C ALA A 91 13.38 -5.45 -5.15
N ALA A 92 12.38 -5.55 -4.27
CA ALA A 92 11.54 -4.42 -3.84
C ALA A 92 12.34 -3.32 -3.11
N GLY A 93 13.51 -3.65 -2.59
CA GLY A 93 14.34 -2.72 -1.84
C GLY A 93 13.83 -2.44 -0.43
N GLY A 94 14.24 -1.32 0.15
CA GLY A 94 13.79 -0.88 1.47
C GLY A 94 12.38 -0.29 1.46
N HIS A 95 11.85 0.03 2.64
CA HIS A 95 10.61 0.79 2.76
C HIS A 95 10.73 2.15 2.08
N TYR A 96 9.62 2.65 1.53
CA TYR A 96 9.59 3.97 0.90
C TYR A 96 9.86 5.07 1.93
N ASP A 97 11.01 5.72 1.80
CA ASP A 97 11.49 6.75 2.74
C ASP A 97 12.02 7.98 1.98
N PRO A 98 11.13 8.80 1.39
CA PRO A 98 11.56 9.96 0.60
C PRO A 98 12.27 11.04 1.44
N ALA A 99 12.06 11.06 2.75
CA ALA A 99 12.72 11.98 3.67
C ALA A 99 14.08 11.47 4.15
N ASN A 100 14.47 10.24 3.77
CA ASN A 100 15.72 9.58 4.17
C ASN A 100 15.92 9.58 5.69
N THR A 101 14.86 9.26 6.41
CA THR A 101 14.85 9.21 7.88
C THR A 101 15.65 8.02 8.41
N GLY A 102 15.66 6.91 7.66
CA GLY A 102 16.23 5.64 8.04
C GLY A 102 15.56 5.00 9.26
N LYS A 103 14.33 5.41 9.61
CA LYS A 103 13.65 5.01 10.83
C LYS A 103 12.35 4.27 10.56
N HIS A 104 12.17 3.11 11.17
CA HIS A 104 10.94 2.33 11.13
C HIS A 104 10.08 2.63 12.37
N LEU A 105 9.24 3.67 12.27
CA LEU A 105 8.43 4.17 13.39
C LEU A 105 6.92 3.95 13.20
N GLY A 106 6.57 3.18 12.17
CA GLY A 106 5.18 2.84 11.86
C GLY A 106 4.37 3.98 11.23
N PRO A 107 3.07 3.73 10.97
CA PRO A 107 2.22 4.60 10.15
C PRO A 107 1.87 5.94 10.78
N TYR A 108 2.16 6.14 12.07
CA TYR A 108 1.83 7.37 12.80
C TYR A 108 3.07 8.10 13.31
N GLY A 109 4.27 7.57 13.04
CA GLY A 109 5.55 8.16 13.42
C GLY A 109 6.19 8.96 12.29
N GLU A 110 7.23 9.70 12.61
CA GLU A 110 8.05 10.46 11.64
C GLU A 110 9.21 9.58 11.10
N GLY A 111 8.86 8.38 10.60
CA GLY A 111 9.78 7.41 10.01
C GLY A 111 9.58 7.25 8.51
N HIS A 112 9.74 6.01 8.02
CA HIS A 112 9.51 5.71 6.62
C HIS A 112 8.08 6.05 6.21
N LYS A 113 7.90 6.79 5.12
CA LYS A 113 6.58 7.13 4.60
C LYS A 113 5.79 5.89 4.15
N GLY A 114 6.50 4.82 3.78
CA GLY A 114 5.91 3.56 3.34
C GLY A 114 5.39 2.65 4.47
N ASP A 115 5.60 3.00 5.75
CA ASP A 115 5.09 2.21 6.86
C ASP A 115 3.56 2.34 6.96
N MET A 116 2.85 1.20 6.91
CA MET A 116 1.40 1.15 6.96
C MET A 116 0.92 0.44 8.23
N PRO A 117 -0.34 0.64 8.68
CA PRO A 117 -0.92 -0.17 9.73
C PRO A 117 -0.85 -1.65 9.36
N VAL A 118 -0.64 -2.52 10.34
CA VAL A 118 -0.62 -3.98 10.12
C VAL A 118 -1.87 -4.44 9.37
N LEU A 119 -1.70 -5.41 8.50
CA LEU A 119 -2.78 -6.07 7.81
C LEU A 119 -3.29 -7.23 8.66
N SER A 120 -4.53 -7.15 9.11
CA SER A 120 -5.16 -8.24 9.88
C SER A 120 -5.67 -9.34 8.96
N VAL A 121 -5.19 -10.57 9.19
CA VAL A 121 -5.59 -11.77 8.47
C VAL A 121 -6.39 -12.67 9.42
N ASP A 122 -7.57 -13.08 9.01
CA ASP A 122 -8.45 -13.94 9.83
C ASP A 122 -7.96 -15.41 9.89
N ALA A 123 -8.63 -16.21 10.73
CA ALA A 123 -8.28 -17.62 10.91
C ALA A 123 -8.42 -18.48 9.64
N SER A 124 -9.15 -18.00 8.63
CA SER A 124 -9.31 -18.67 7.33
C SER A 124 -8.26 -18.21 6.30
N GLY A 125 -7.33 -17.33 6.67
CA GLY A 125 -6.30 -16.82 5.78
C GLY A 125 -6.78 -15.69 4.87
N LYS A 126 -7.84 -14.97 5.24
CA LYS A 126 -8.39 -13.86 4.46
C LYS A 126 -8.04 -12.52 5.12
N ALA A 127 -7.73 -11.53 4.28
CA ALA A 127 -7.64 -10.14 4.67
C ALA A 127 -8.68 -9.33 3.89
N THR A 128 -9.66 -8.77 4.61
CA THR A 128 -10.78 -8.01 4.03
C THR A 128 -11.07 -6.71 4.78
N LYS A 129 -10.37 -6.49 5.91
CA LYS A 129 -10.54 -5.28 6.72
C LYS A 129 -9.75 -4.12 6.12
N ALA A 130 -10.44 -3.04 5.78
CA ALA A 130 -9.79 -1.84 5.29
C ALA A 130 -8.87 -1.21 6.35
N VAL A 131 -7.78 -0.61 5.88
CA VAL A 131 -6.89 0.23 6.69
C VAL A 131 -6.79 1.62 6.06
N VAL A 132 -6.55 2.65 6.88
CA VAL A 132 -6.30 4.01 6.43
C VAL A 132 -4.89 4.41 6.85
N VAL A 133 -4.12 4.89 5.88
CA VAL A 133 -2.73 5.33 6.05
C VAL A 133 -2.68 6.84 5.94
N PRO A 134 -2.43 7.59 7.02
CA PRO A 134 -2.74 9.02 7.08
C PRO A 134 -1.85 9.90 6.20
N HIS A 135 -0.67 9.43 5.77
CA HIS A 135 0.31 10.26 5.05
C HIS A 135 0.72 9.69 3.68
N LEU A 136 0.04 8.63 3.22
CA LEU A 136 0.18 8.12 1.86
C LEU A 136 -0.97 8.59 0.97
N THR A 137 -0.71 8.61 -0.32
CA THR A 137 -1.68 8.81 -1.39
C THR A 137 -1.52 7.74 -2.45
N VAL A 138 -2.49 7.58 -3.35
CA VAL A 138 -2.37 6.72 -4.54
C VAL A 138 -1.15 7.09 -5.38
N ALA A 139 -0.84 8.39 -5.49
CA ALA A 139 0.34 8.86 -6.22
C ALA A 139 1.66 8.39 -5.60
N ASP A 140 1.72 8.27 -4.28
CA ASP A 140 2.91 7.77 -3.58
C ASP A 140 3.16 6.28 -3.84
N VAL A 141 2.13 5.49 -4.15
CA VAL A 141 2.27 4.05 -4.40
C VAL A 141 2.68 3.77 -5.85
N LYS A 142 2.33 4.65 -6.79
CA LYS A 142 2.65 4.46 -8.21
C LYS A 142 4.15 4.31 -8.46
N GLY A 143 4.52 3.27 -9.23
CA GLY A 143 5.91 2.96 -9.54
C GLY A 143 6.69 2.36 -8.38
N ARG A 144 5.97 1.78 -7.40
CA ARG A 144 6.51 1.09 -6.22
C ARG A 144 5.84 -0.26 -6.04
N SER A 145 6.32 -1.04 -5.09
CA SER A 145 5.66 -2.28 -4.70
C SER A 145 5.03 -2.16 -3.31
N ILE A 146 3.98 -2.95 -3.08
CA ILE A 146 3.39 -3.17 -1.76
C ILE A 146 3.78 -4.58 -1.32
N VAL A 147 4.32 -4.70 -0.12
CA VAL A 147 4.77 -5.97 0.44
C VAL A 147 4.02 -6.29 1.73
N ILE A 148 3.49 -7.52 1.81
CA ILE A 148 2.94 -8.11 3.04
C ILE A 148 3.96 -9.11 3.55
N HIS A 149 4.45 -8.90 4.76
CA HIS A 149 5.46 -9.74 5.36
C HIS A 149 4.85 -10.97 6.03
N ALA A 150 5.61 -12.08 6.08
CA ALA A 150 5.18 -13.30 6.76
C ALA A 150 5.07 -13.11 8.29
N GLY A 151 5.83 -12.18 8.85
CA GLY A 151 5.78 -11.80 10.26
C GLY A 151 4.86 -10.63 10.54
N GLY A 152 4.58 -10.41 11.82
CA GLY A 152 3.96 -9.17 12.31
C GLY A 152 4.94 -8.00 12.25
N ASP A 153 4.44 -6.81 12.58
CA ASP A 153 5.23 -5.60 12.71
C ASP A 153 5.09 -5.03 14.12
N ASN A 154 6.19 -4.62 14.71
CA ASN A 154 6.21 -3.99 16.02
C ASN A 154 6.62 -2.51 15.97
N TYR A 155 6.77 -1.96 14.74
CA TYR A 155 7.13 -0.57 14.49
C TYR A 155 8.38 -0.11 15.27
N SER A 156 9.39 -0.96 15.36
CA SER A 156 10.65 -0.64 16.03
C SER A 156 11.84 -0.77 15.09
N GLU A 157 12.89 0.02 15.37
CA GLU A 157 14.18 -0.02 14.68
C GLU A 157 14.84 -1.43 14.68
N GLN A 158 14.41 -2.31 15.57
CA GLN A 158 14.90 -3.69 15.68
C GLN A 158 14.13 -4.67 14.81
N HIS A 159 13.55 -4.20 13.70
CA HIS A 159 12.90 -5.07 12.75
C HIS A 159 13.90 -6.10 12.22
N ARG A 160 13.93 -7.27 12.84
CA ARG A 160 14.63 -8.42 12.28
C ARG A 160 13.87 -8.82 11.03
N TRP A 161 14.55 -8.86 9.91
CA TRP A 161 14.10 -9.57 8.72
C TRP A 161 13.80 -11.01 9.14
N ALA A 162 12.63 -11.26 9.73
CA ALA A 162 12.16 -12.60 9.96
C ALA A 162 12.02 -13.22 8.58
N ALA A 163 12.76 -14.27 8.34
CA ALA A 163 12.82 -14.99 7.08
C ALA A 163 11.42 -15.07 6.48
N ALA A 164 11.21 -14.37 5.39
CA ALA A 164 9.95 -14.31 4.72
C ALA A 164 9.59 -15.70 4.24
N ALA A 165 8.62 -16.31 4.87
CA ALA A 165 7.95 -17.46 4.34
C ALA A 165 6.60 -16.99 3.82
N ARG A 166 6.48 -16.89 2.50
CA ARG A 166 5.23 -16.92 1.74
C ARG A 166 4.24 -15.80 2.00
N ALA A 167 4.14 -14.96 1.07
CA ALA A 167 3.14 -14.00 0.61
C ALA A 167 3.64 -12.57 0.69
N SER A 168 4.18 -12.10 -0.38
CA SER A 168 4.34 -10.68 -0.63
C SER A 168 3.78 -10.40 -2.00
N PRO A 169 2.90 -9.47 -2.13
CA PRO A 169 2.33 -9.07 -3.39
C PRO A 169 3.04 -7.89 -4.00
N ALA A 170 3.02 -7.88 -5.31
CA ALA A 170 3.58 -6.82 -6.13
C ALA A 170 2.48 -6.05 -6.85
N ALA A 171 2.64 -4.75 -6.88
CA ALA A 171 1.87 -3.86 -7.72
C ALA A 171 2.65 -3.44 -8.95
#